data_6aaf8749e35a80bdc8157b013a2bc5a7
#
_entry.id   6aaf8749e35a80bdc8157b013a2bc5a7
#
_cell.length_a   1.000
_cell.length_b   1.000
_cell.length_c   1.000
_cell.angle_alpha   90.00
_cell.angle_beta   90.00
_cell.angle_gamma   90.00
#
_symmetry.space_group_name_H-M   'P 1'
#
loop_
_entity.id
_entity.type
_entity.pdbx_description
1 polymer ?
#
loop_
_entity_poly.entity_id
_entity_poly.type
_entity_poly.pdbx_seq_one_letter_code
_entity_poly.pdbx_strand_id
1 'polypeptide(L)'
;SRYVNSLLDYRHYKQKKSSYVRTETDPNNRLHMIAKRNGTVTVAEGDTVEVCFKISDYLGNTATARFKLVGTEPVEVERPGHRRNEYFVKADGSLNNDITIEDFNVSMEEGTFFRDEWVRTGQRDEKGCCSRIYRFGDDEMTTFKKFTVRIHPDETYPDHSKMYIAYIDSKGKVTSLGGKMKDGYLETKTFSMGEYTIKIDSVAPTVKATNFKDGQSVSALKSLRFKISDDMTGVETDDIYLHDVWVLGQYDAKNALL
;
A
#
# COMPACT_ATOMS: atom_id res chain seq x y z
N SER A 1 -12.23 3.26 1.61
CA SER A 1 -11.46 4.12 2.52
C SER A 1 -10.56 3.26 3.38
N ARG A 2 -9.27 3.53 3.36
CA ARG A 2 -8.31 2.84 4.23
C ARG A 2 -8.29 3.57 5.57
N TYR A 3 -9.16 3.18 6.47
CA TYR A 3 -9.08 3.61 7.86
C TYR A 3 -8.10 2.69 8.59
N VAL A 4 -7.02 3.26 9.10
CA VAL A 4 -6.05 2.55 9.93
C VAL A 4 -6.08 3.18 11.31
N ASN A 5 -6.37 2.38 12.31
CA ASN A 5 -6.24 2.80 13.70
C ASN A 5 -4.75 2.72 14.08
N SER A 6 -4.11 3.86 14.31
CA SER A 6 -2.69 3.93 14.65
C SER A 6 -2.30 3.21 15.95
N LEU A 7 -3.26 2.95 16.84
CA LEU A 7 -3.05 2.18 18.06
C LEU A 7 -3.15 0.66 17.84
N LEU A 8 -3.68 0.21 16.70
CA LEU A 8 -3.79 -1.20 16.37
C LEU A 8 -2.50 -1.68 15.71
N ASP A 9 -1.90 -2.74 16.22
CA ASP A 9 -0.84 -3.43 15.52
C ASP A 9 -1.42 -4.24 14.36
N TYR A 10 -1.37 -3.67 13.15
CA TYR A 10 -1.96 -4.24 11.96
C TYR A 10 -1.29 -5.56 11.56
N ARG A 11 0.03 -5.66 11.70
CA ARG A 11 0.80 -6.88 11.40
C ARG A 11 0.38 -8.02 12.32
N HIS A 12 0.30 -7.75 13.61
CA HIS A 12 -0.17 -8.74 14.59
C HIS A 12 -1.63 -9.16 14.32
N TYR A 13 -2.51 -8.20 14.02
CA TYR A 13 -3.90 -8.49 13.65
C TYR A 13 -4.01 -9.40 12.43
N LYS A 14 -3.25 -9.13 11.38
CA LYS A 14 -3.23 -9.95 10.14
C LYS A 14 -2.77 -11.39 10.40
N GLN A 15 -1.75 -11.56 11.21
CA GLN A 15 -1.17 -12.88 11.51
C GLN A 15 -2.01 -13.68 12.51
N LYS A 16 -2.46 -13.06 13.57
CA LYS A 16 -3.12 -13.74 14.71
C LYS A 16 -4.62 -13.60 14.71
N LYS A 17 -5.19 -12.76 13.86
CA LYS A 17 -6.63 -12.42 13.83
C LYS A 17 -7.15 -11.90 15.18
N SER A 18 -6.28 -11.32 15.98
CA SER A 18 -6.59 -10.73 17.27
C SER A 18 -6.19 -9.26 17.29
N SER A 19 -6.90 -8.45 18.05
CA SER A 19 -6.56 -7.04 18.21
C SER A 19 -5.46 -6.89 19.25
N TYR A 20 -4.39 -6.24 18.86
CA TYR A 20 -3.31 -5.82 19.74
C TYR A 20 -3.22 -4.29 19.68
N VAL A 21 -3.61 -3.64 20.74
CA VAL A 21 -3.71 -2.17 20.79
C VAL A 21 -2.62 -1.63 21.68
N ARG A 22 -1.87 -0.68 21.15
CA ARG A 22 -0.85 0.04 21.93
C ARG A 22 -1.48 1.14 22.76
N THR A 23 -0.90 1.42 23.89
CA THR A 23 -1.24 2.56 24.70
C THR A 23 -0.50 3.82 24.28
N GLU A 24 0.68 3.67 23.68
CA GLU A 24 1.45 4.77 23.11
C GLU A 24 0.83 5.26 21.80
N THR A 25 0.72 6.58 21.66
CA THR A 25 0.22 7.21 20.43
C THR A 25 1.36 7.49 19.46
N ASP A 26 1.15 7.20 18.19
CA ASP A 26 2.12 7.51 17.14
C ASP A 26 2.27 9.03 16.94
N PRO A 27 3.47 9.51 16.54
CA PRO A 27 3.72 10.93 16.26
C PRO A 27 2.72 11.56 15.28
N ASN A 28 2.23 10.77 14.34
CA ASN A 28 1.28 11.21 13.31
C ASN A 28 -0.19 10.94 13.67
N ASN A 29 -0.48 10.68 14.93
CA ASN A 29 -1.83 10.44 15.40
C ASN A 29 -2.72 11.68 15.19
N ARG A 30 -3.86 11.49 14.49
CA ARG A 30 -4.87 12.51 14.24
C ARG A 30 -6.25 12.14 14.79
N LEU A 31 -6.39 11.00 15.43
CA LEU A 31 -7.66 10.39 15.79
C LEU A 31 -7.93 10.37 17.29
N HIS A 32 -6.88 10.42 18.10
CA HIS A 32 -6.97 10.28 19.53
C HIS A 32 -6.53 11.58 20.22
N MET A 33 -7.33 12.06 21.14
CA MET A 33 -6.88 13.08 22.08
C MET A 33 -5.85 12.45 23.02
N ILE A 34 -4.67 13.02 23.06
CA ILE A 34 -3.55 12.50 23.82
C ILE A 34 -3.79 12.79 25.29
N ALA A 35 -3.84 11.74 26.08
CA ALA A 35 -3.73 11.81 27.51
C ALA A 35 -2.28 12.14 27.95
N LYS A 36 -2.06 12.30 29.23
CA LYS A 36 -0.73 12.55 29.80
C LYS A 36 0.32 11.57 29.26
N ARG A 37 1.51 12.09 28.94
CA ARG A 37 2.70 11.32 28.51
C ARG A 37 2.48 10.44 27.28
N ASN A 38 1.68 10.87 26.33
CA ASN A 38 1.41 10.13 25.08
C ASN A 38 0.98 8.66 25.28
N GLY A 39 0.36 8.33 26.42
CA GLY A 39 -0.08 6.97 26.71
C GLY A 39 1.04 6.03 27.21
N THR A 40 2.24 6.55 27.43
CA THR A 40 3.34 5.78 28.01
C THR A 40 3.23 5.72 29.54
N VAL A 41 3.56 4.56 30.11
CA VAL A 41 3.64 4.34 31.54
C VAL A 41 5.07 3.94 31.86
N THR A 42 5.76 4.74 32.69
CA THR A 42 7.09 4.41 33.20
C THR A 42 6.92 3.90 34.61
N VAL A 43 7.47 2.71 34.88
CA VAL A 43 7.50 2.10 36.21
C VAL A 43 8.97 1.99 36.60
N ALA A 44 9.39 2.71 37.63
CA ALA A 44 10.76 2.61 38.12
C ALA A 44 11.01 1.25 38.75
N GLU A 45 12.29 0.84 38.83
CA GLU A 45 12.68 -0.40 39.48
C GLU A 45 12.18 -0.44 40.93
N GLY A 46 11.54 -1.55 41.31
CA GLY A 46 10.97 -1.73 42.65
C GLY A 46 9.61 -1.07 42.86
N ASP A 47 9.18 -0.19 41.95
CA ASP A 47 7.86 0.43 42.02
C ASP A 47 6.76 -0.49 41.51
N THR A 48 5.55 -0.24 41.98
CA THR A 48 4.35 -0.96 41.51
C THR A 48 3.29 0.03 41.06
N VAL A 49 2.77 -0.16 39.83
CA VAL A 49 1.68 0.63 39.24
C VAL A 49 0.47 -0.27 39.00
N GLU A 50 -0.71 0.14 39.48
CA GLU A 50 -1.96 -0.53 39.15
C GLU A 50 -2.49 -0.02 37.80
N VAL A 51 -2.74 -0.93 36.87
CA VAL A 51 -3.39 -0.66 35.59
C VAL A 51 -4.83 -1.12 35.67
N CYS A 52 -5.76 -0.23 35.30
CA CYS A 52 -7.19 -0.48 35.29
C CYS A 52 -7.75 -0.29 33.88
N PHE A 53 -8.28 -1.37 33.30
CA PHE A 53 -9.05 -1.29 32.05
C PHE A 53 -10.54 -1.25 32.39
N LYS A 54 -11.23 -0.22 31.91
CA LYS A 54 -12.66 -0.05 32.02
C LYS A 54 -13.28 -0.02 30.63
N ILE A 55 -14.21 -0.93 30.37
CA ILE A 55 -14.92 -1.05 29.11
C ILE A 55 -16.41 -0.87 29.41
N SER A 56 -17.06 0.00 28.65
CA SER A 56 -18.52 0.19 28.75
C SER A 56 -19.19 -0.13 27.41
N ASP A 57 -20.33 -0.79 27.45
CA ASP A 57 -21.18 -0.95 26.28
C ASP A 57 -21.97 0.33 25.98
N TYR A 58 -22.76 0.31 24.90
CA TYR A 58 -23.58 1.45 24.49
C TYR A 58 -24.67 1.84 25.50
N LEU A 59 -25.11 0.89 26.33
CA LEU A 59 -26.12 1.09 27.37
C LEU A 59 -25.52 1.53 28.72
N GLY A 60 -24.18 1.63 28.79
CA GLY A 60 -23.46 2.04 30.00
C GLY A 60 -23.09 0.92 30.96
N ASN A 61 -23.36 -0.35 30.62
CA ASN A 61 -22.88 -1.47 31.42
C ASN A 61 -21.35 -1.52 31.35
N THR A 62 -20.70 -1.70 32.48
CA THR A 62 -19.23 -1.56 32.59
C THR A 62 -18.61 -2.84 33.12
N ALA A 63 -17.56 -3.29 32.43
CA ALA A 63 -16.62 -4.29 32.92
C ALA A 63 -15.28 -3.65 33.25
N THR A 64 -14.61 -4.16 34.29
CA THR A 64 -13.31 -3.64 34.74
C THR A 64 -12.35 -4.80 34.94
N ALA A 65 -11.13 -4.68 34.35
CA ALA A 65 -10.00 -5.55 34.62
C ALA A 65 -8.90 -4.73 35.31
N ARG A 66 -8.28 -5.28 36.35
CA ARG A 66 -7.19 -4.65 37.11
C ARG A 66 -6.02 -5.60 37.20
N PHE A 67 -4.81 -5.09 37.04
CA PHE A 67 -3.57 -5.81 37.25
C PHE A 67 -2.46 -4.88 37.68
N LYS A 68 -1.41 -5.43 38.30
CA LYS A 68 -0.25 -4.68 38.76
C LYS A 68 0.92 -4.92 37.84
N LEU A 69 1.63 -3.84 37.51
CA LEU A 69 2.94 -3.86 36.85
C LEU A 69 3.99 -3.57 37.90
N VAL A 70 5.02 -4.38 37.96
CA VAL A 70 6.19 -4.18 38.84
C VAL A 70 7.38 -3.77 37.97
N GLY A 71 8.02 -2.67 38.30
CA GLY A 71 9.25 -2.24 37.64
C GLY A 71 10.41 -3.18 37.96
N THR A 72 11.14 -3.57 36.94
CA THR A 72 12.38 -4.35 37.04
C THR A 72 13.52 -3.52 36.45
N GLU A 73 14.75 -3.97 36.64
CA GLU A 73 15.89 -3.39 35.94
C GLU A 73 15.59 -3.26 34.44
N PRO A 74 16.01 -2.13 33.82
CA PRO A 74 15.85 -1.96 32.37
C PRO A 74 16.60 -3.09 31.68
N VAL A 75 15.86 -3.93 30.97
CA VAL A 75 16.47 -4.85 30.01
C VAL A 75 16.98 -4.00 28.86
N GLU A 76 18.29 -3.94 28.67
CA GLU A 76 18.85 -3.37 27.47
C GLU A 76 18.30 -4.17 26.27
N VAL A 77 17.27 -3.62 25.63
CA VAL A 77 16.80 -4.17 24.34
C VAL A 77 17.94 -3.87 23.39
N GLU A 78 18.74 -4.90 23.08
CA GLU A 78 19.71 -4.81 21.99
C GLU A 78 18.96 -4.21 20.82
N ARG A 79 19.31 -2.97 20.44
CA ARG A 79 18.84 -2.39 19.18
C ARG A 79 19.32 -3.38 18.13
N PRO A 80 18.42 -3.99 17.35
CA PRO A 80 18.83 -4.97 16.35
C PRO A 80 19.95 -4.34 15.55
N GLY A 81 21.15 -4.92 15.66
CA GLY A 81 22.31 -4.42 14.97
C GLY A 81 21.99 -4.31 13.49
N HIS A 82 22.68 -3.45 12.79
CA HIS A 82 22.50 -3.19 11.35
C HIS A 82 22.38 -4.53 10.60
N ARG A 83 21.14 -4.96 10.35
CA ARG A 83 20.89 -6.19 9.61
C ARG A 83 21.14 -5.88 8.15
N ARG A 84 21.89 -6.74 7.50
CA ARG A 84 22.14 -6.65 6.06
C ARG A 84 20.80 -6.55 5.33
N ASN A 85 20.61 -5.50 4.51
CA ASN A 85 19.39 -5.24 3.75
C ASN A 85 18.16 -4.79 4.59
N GLU A 86 18.36 -4.09 5.69
CA GLU A 86 17.29 -3.41 6.41
C GLU A 86 17.67 -1.94 6.64
N TYR A 87 16.71 -1.05 6.47
CA TYR A 87 16.83 0.38 6.72
C TYR A 87 15.92 0.78 7.88
N PHE A 88 16.45 1.51 8.83
CA PHE A 88 15.64 2.14 9.87
C PHE A 88 15.14 3.47 9.35
N VAL A 89 13.83 3.58 9.15
CA VAL A 89 13.16 4.77 8.65
C VAL A 89 12.46 5.48 9.79
N LYS A 90 12.73 6.77 9.96
CA LYS A 90 12.04 7.59 10.96
C LYS A 90 10.75 8.18 10.40
N ALA A 91 9.69 8.12 11.19
CA ALA A 91 8.38 8.67 10.84
C ALA A 91 8.40 10.19 10.64
N ASP A 92 9.31 10.90 11.32
CA ASP A 92 9.51 12.35 11.18
C ASP A 92 10.30 12.76 9.93
N GLY A 93 10.69 11.79 9.09
CA GLY A 93 11.43 12.05 7.84
C GLY A 93 12.91 12.44 8.04
N SER A 94 13.44 12.40 9.28
CA SER A 94 14.80 12.84 9.56
C SER A 94 15.88 11.81 9.21
N LEU A 95 15.49 10.56 8.90
CA LEU A 95 16.42 9.48 8.56
C LEU A 95 15.83 8.53 7.53
N ASN A 96 16.61 8.23 6.49
CA ASN A 96 16.31 7.27 5.42
C ASN A 96 14.96 7.49 4.74
N ASN A 97 14.58 8.74 4.52
CA ASN A 97 13.41 9.11 3.72
C ASN A 97 13.61 8.92 2.21
N ASP A 98 14.86 8.81 1.75
CA ASP A 98 15.26 8.43 0.40
C ASP A 98 16.17 7.19 0.47
N ILE A 99 15.75 6.10 -0.15
CA ILE A 99 16.48 4.83 -0.16
C ILE A 99 16.76 4.46 -1.62
N THR A 100 18.03 4.21 -1.92
CA THR A 100 18.48 3.77 -3.24
C THR A 100 19.08 2.37 -3.14
N ILE A 101 18.65 1.48 -4.01
CA ILE A 101 19.16 0.11 -4.16
C ILE A 101 19.41 -0.11 -5.64
N GLU A 102 20.64 0.11 -6.10
CA GLU A 102 21.00 0.09 -7.52
C GLU A 102 20.06 1.00 -8.35
N ASP A 103 19.28 0.44 -9.27
CA ASP A 103 18.36 1.12 -10.17
C ASP A 103 16.96 1.36 -9.56
N PHE A 104 16.80 1.12 -8.28
CA PHE A 104 15.55 1.27 -7.54
C PHE A 104 15.66 2.36 -6.49
N ASN A 105 14.76 3.33 -6.56
CA ASN A 105 14.69 4.42 -5.59
C ASN A 105 13.31 4.48 -4.94
N VAL A 106 13.31 4.71 -3.64
CA VAL A 106 12.09 4.99 -2.87
C VAL A 106 12.25 6.31 -2.17
N SER A 107 11.31 7.23 -2.39
CA SER A 107 11.24 8.52 -1.69
C SER A 107 9.98 8.61 -0.84
N MET A 108 10.15 9.02 0.40
CA MET A 108 9.11 9.11 1.41
C MET A 108 9.07 10.53 2.01
N GLU A 109 7.89 11.07 2.21
CA GLU A 109 7.71 12.32 2.92
C GLU A 109 7.63 12.07 4.43
N GLU A 110 7.88 13.11 5.22
CA GLU A 110 7.56 13.11 6.66
C GLU A 110 6.12 12.59 6.89
N GLY A 111 5.95 11.69 7.85
CA GLY A 111 4.68 11.06 8.16
C GLY A 111 4.21 10.01 7.18
N THR A 112 5.08 9.48 6.32
CA THR A 112 4.76 8.33 5.48
C THR A 112 4.48 7.10 6.33
N PHE A 113 5.26 6.86 7.37
CA PHE A 113 4.99 5.83 8.37
C PHE A 113 4.27 6.41 9.59
N PHE A 114 3.50 5.57 10.28
CA PHE A 114 2.86 5.94 11.55
C PHE A 114 3.86 6.09 12.68
N ARG A 115 5.00 5.42 12.59
CA ARG A 115 6.08 5.36 13.58
C ARG A 115 7.39 4.98 12.89
N ASP A 116 8.47 5.03 13.64
CA ASP A 116 9.77 4.51 13.20
C ASP A 116 9.68 3.02 12.90
N GLU A 117 10.20 2.59 11.75
CA GLU A 117 10.10 1.20 11.27
C GLU A 117 11.41 0.71 10.67
N TRP A 118 11.68 -0.59 10.87
CA TRP A 118 12.69 -1.29 10.10
C TRP A 118 12.10 -1.83 8.82
N VAL A 119 12.61 -1.36 7.69
CA VAL A 119 12.16 -1.75 6.36
C VAL A 119 13.18 -2.70 5.75
N ARG A 120 12.74 -3.92 5.48
CA ARG A 120 13.56 -4.89 4.77
C ARG A 120 13.60 -4.57 3.28
N THR A 121 14.80 -4.64 2.70
CA THR A 121 15.03 -4.47 1.26
C THR A 121 15.65 -5.72 0.68
N GLY A 122 15.67 -5.81 -0.64
CA GLY A 122 16.29 -6.94 -1.35
C GLY A 122 16.12 -6.79 -2.84
N GLN A 123 16.79 -7.68 -3.58
CA GLN A 123 16.69 -7.74 -5.03
C GLN A 123 16.92 -9.14 -5.52
N ARG A 124 16.33 -9.47 -6.66
CA ARG A 124 16.52 -10.74 -7.37
C ARG A 124 16.24 -10.57 -8.86
N ASP A 125 16.83 -11.45 -9.64
CA ASP A 125 16.56 -11.50 -11.07
C ASP A 125 15.38 -12.44 -11.35
N GLU A 126 14.55 -12.07 -12.32
CA GLU A 126 13.46 -12.90 -12.82
C GLU A 126 13.27 -12.70 -14.32
N LYS A 127 13.15 -13.79 -15.06
CA LYS A 127 12.93 -13.74 -16.51
C LYS A 127 11.57 -13.12 -16.84
N GLY A 128 11.52 -12.31 -17.90
CA GLY A 128 10.28 -11.65 -18.34
C GLY A 128 9.95 -10.36 -17.60
N CYS A 129 10.90 -9.83 -16.83
CA CYS A 129 10.87 -8.50 -16.27
C CYS A 129 11.82 -7.58 -17.05
N CYS A 130 11.50 -6.29 -17.12
CA CYS A 130 12.33 -5.27 -17.76
C CYS A 130 13.18 -4.50 -16.73
N SER A 131 13.32 -5.03 -15.55
CA SER A 131 14.21 -4.66 -14.47
C SER A 131 14.38 -5.83 -13.53
N ARG A 132 15.30 -5.75 -12.59
CA ARG A 132 15.32 -6.66 -11.43
C ARG A 132 14.03 -6.53 -10.62
N ILE A 133 13.71 -7.52 -9.81
CA ILE A 133 12.67 -7.40 -8.78
C ILE A 133 13.32 -6.83 -7.53
N TYR A 134 12.80 -5.71 -7.05
CA TYR A 134 13.25 -5.03 -5.86
C TYR A 134 12.23 -5.16 -4.75
N ARG A 135 12.68 -5.43 -3.53
CA ARG A 135 11.84 -5.48 -2.33
C ARG A 135 12.00 -4.20 -1.51
N PHE A 136 10.86 -3.65 -1.09
CA PHE A 136 10.79 -2.58 -0.11
C PHE A 136 9.69 -2.90 0.91
N GLY A 137 10.10 -3.40 2.09
CA GLY A 137 9.20 -3.89 3.12
C GLY A 137 8.45 -5.17 2.74
N ASP A 138 7.27 -5.32 3.30
CA ASP A 138 6.35 -6.42 3.04
C ASP A 138 4.89 -5.91 3.01
N ASP A 139 3.97 -6.69 2.44
CA ASP A 139 2.56 -6.32 2.26
C ASP A 139 1.75 -6.26 3.58
N GLU A 140 2.33 -6.65 4.69
CA GLU A 140 1.75 -6.48 6.03
C GLU A 140 2.05 -5.11 6.63
N MET A 141 3.09 -4.41 6.12
CA MET A 141 3.40 -3.05 6.54
C MET A 141 2.38 -2.06 5.96
N THR A 142 2.06 -1.04 6.75
CA THR A 142 1.05 -0.03 6.37
C THR A 142 1.67 1.35 6.42
N THR A 143 1.46 2.14 5.37
CA THR A 143 1.88 3.53 5.32
C THR A 143 0.67 4.48 5.45
N PHE A 144 0.90 5.66 6.01
CA PHE A 144 -0.11 6.71 6.15
C PHE A 144 -0.24 7.55 4.88
N LYS A 145 0.91 7.86 4.24
CA LYS A 145 0.97 8.55 2.96
C LYS A 145 1.47 7.62 1.87
N LYS A 146 1.19 7.98 0.62
CA LYS A 146 1.86 7.35 -0.52
C LYS A 146 3.33 7.73 -0.52
N PHE A 147 4.16 6.79 -0.88
CA PHE A 147 5.58 7.00 -1.19
C PHE A 147 5.81 6.84 -2.69
N THR A 148 6.88 7.44 -3.19
CA THR A 148 7.28 7.36 -4.58
C THR A 148 8.21 6.18 -4.79
N VAL A 149 7.94 5.39 -5.82
CA VAL A 149 8.79 4.29 -6.31
C VAL A 149 9.29 4.67 -7.69
N ARG A 150 10.59 4.56 -7.93
CA ARG A 150 11.25 4.79 -9.21
C ARG A 150 12.13 3.61 -9.54
N ILE A 151 12.04 3.11 -10.76
CA ILE A 151 12.86 2.00 -11.26
C ILE A 151 13.43 2.40 -12.61
N HIS A 152 14.74 2.22 -12.79
CA HIS A 152 15.39 2.37 -14.10
C HIS A 152 15.13 1.11 -14.91
N PRO A 153 14.58 1.20 -16.13
CA PRO A 153 14.43 0.05 -17.01
C PRO A 153 15.79 -0.51 -17.43
N ASP A 154 15.85 -1.81 -17.68
CA ASP A 154 17.02 -2.44 -18.28
C ASP A 154 17.21 -1.89 -19.72
N GLU A 155 18.43 -1.52 -20.07
CA GLU A 155 18.79 -0.95 -21.37
C GLU A 155 18.50 -1.90 -22.56
N THR A 156 18.30 -3.18 -22.31
CA THR A 156 17.89 -4.14 -23.35
C THR A 156 16.47 -3.91 -23.87
N TYR A 157 15.68 -3.06 -23.20
CA TYR A 157 14.30 -2.74 -23.55
C TYR A 157 14.16 -1.24 -23.92
N PRO A 158 14.44 -0.84 -25.17
CA PRO A 158 14.44 0.57 -25.57
C PRO A 158 13.06 1.21 -25.70
N ASP A 159 11.99 0.42 -25.88
CA ASP A 159 10.61 0.92 -25.96
C ASP A 159 9.96 0.92 -24.57
N HIS A 160 9.78 2.10 -24.03
CA HIS A 160 9.19 2.32 -22.72
C HIS A 160 7.68 2.60 -22.75
N SER A 161 7.07 2.70 -23.94
CA SER A 161 5.70 3.19 -24.13
C SER A 161 4.63 2.30 -23.46
N LYS A 162 4.93 1.02 -23.29
CA LYS A 162 4.03 0.02 -22.69
C LYS A 162 4.50 -0.51 -21.33
N MET A 163 5.50 0.16 -20.75
CA MET A 163 6.03 -0.25 -19.45
C MET A 163 5.14 0.23 -18.31
N TYR A 164 5.03 -0.61 -17.29
CA TYR A 164 4.38 -0.28 -16.03
C TYR A 164 5.16 -0.85 -14.86
N ILE A 165 5.05 -0.22 -13.69
CA ILE A 165 5.56 -0.79 -12.44
C ILE A 165 4.56 -1.83 -11.97
N ALA A 166 5.01 -3.07 -11.89
CA ALA A 166 4.30 -4.19 -11.32
C ALA A 166 4.62 -4.30 -9.83
N TYR A 167 3.59 -4.37 -9.01
CA TYR A 167 3.66 -4.72 -7.60
C TYR A 167 3.37 -6.21 -7.44
N ILE A 168 4.18 -6.89 -6.63
CA ILE A 168 4.05 -8.32 -6.34
C ILE A 168 3.84 -8.47 -4.82
N ASP A 169 2.71 -9.02 -4.43
CA ASP A 169 2.40 -9.27 -3.02
C ASP A 169 3.07 -10.56 -2.50
N SER A 170 2.97 -10.84 -1.20
CA SER A 170 3.54 -12.03 -0.57
C SER A 170 2.98 -13.37 -1.09
N LYS A 171 1.88 -13.32 -1.84
CA LYS A 171 1.26 -14.50 -2.49
C LYS A 171 1.67 -14.66 -3.94
N GLY A 172 2.55 -13.77 -4.45
CA GLY A 172 2.96 -13.74 -5.84
C GLY A 172 1.94 -13.13 -6.80
N LYS A 173 0.87 -12.48 -6.28
CA LYS A 173 -0.10 -11.80 -7.14
C LYS A 173 0.51 -10.51 -7.68
N VAL A 174 0.49 -10.38 -8.99
CA VAL A 174 0.95 -9.20 -9.71
C VAL A 174 -0.21 -8.21 -9.87
N THR A 175 0.08 -6.93 -9.62
CA THR A 175 -0.88 -5.83 -9.81
C THR A 175 -0.15 -4.66 -10.46
N SER A 176 -0.72 -4.06 -11.51
CA SER A 176 -0.19 -2.86 -12.13
C SER A 176 -0.35 -1.65 -11.20
N LEU A 177 0.70 -0.88 -11.04
CA LEU A 177 0.69 0.44 -10.40
C LEU A 177 0.76 1.57 -11.44
N GLY A 178 0.72 1.23 -12.74
CA GLY A 178 0.98 2.17 -13.81
C GLY A 178 2.42 2.68 -13.78
N GLY A 179 2.62 3.92 -14.14
CA GLY A 179 3.91 4.60 -14.09
C GLY A 179 4.04 5.61 -15.21
N LYS A 180 4.94 6.58 -15.02
CA LYS A 180 5.32 7.58 -16.04
C LYS A 180 6.83 7.68 -16.09
N MET A 181 7.37 7.72 -17.30
CA MET A 181 8.81 7.96 -17.49
C MET A 181 9.17 9.37 -17.08
N LYS A 182 10.16 9.49 -16.23
CA LYS A 182 10.72 10.77 -15.77
C LYS A 182 12.20 10.61 -15.46
N ASP A 183 13.03 11.42 -16.07
CA ASP A 183 14.48 11.44 -15.87
C ASP A 183 15.14 10.04 -15.99
N GLY A 184 14.71 9.24 -16.97
CA GLY A 184 15.22 7.89 -17.20
C GLY A 184 14.62 6.80 -16.31
N TYR A 185 13.78 7.15 -15.34
CA TYR A 185 13.10 6.20 -14.43
C TYR A 185 11.62 6.11 -14.74
N LEU A 186 11.08 4.93 -14.59
CA LEU A 186 9.63 4.76 -14.48
C LEU A 186 9.21 5.03 -13.04
N GLU A 187 8.29 5.98 -12.83
CA GLU A 187 7.90 6.50 -11.52
C GLU A 187 6.41 6.28 -11.23
N THR A 188 6.08 5.87 -10.03
CA THR A 188 4.70 5.79 -9.53
C THR A 188 4.63 6.13 -8.05
N LYS A 189 3.40 6.38 -7.53
CA LYS A 189 3.14 6.59 -6.09
C LYS A 189 2.19 5.53 -5.55
N THR A 190 2.59 4.85 -4.48
CA THR A 190 1.82 3.75 -3.89
C THR A 190 1.77 3.79 -2.37
N PHE A 191 0.81 3.09 -1.77
CA PHE A 191 0.77 2.75 -0.35
C PHE A 191 1.26 1.32 -0.07
N SER A 192 1.37 0.50 -1.12
CA SER A 192 1.65 -0.93 -0.99
C SER A 192 3.14 -1.17 -0.86
N MET A 193 3.57 -1.81 0.20
CA MET A 193 4.94 -2.28 0.39
C MET A 193 5.04 -3.75 -0.01
N GLY A 194 6.18 -4.16 -0.57
CA GLY A 194 6.39 -5.51 -1.10
C GLY A 194 7.44 -5.53 -2.20
N GLU A 195 7.21 -6.31 -3.25
CA GLU A 195 8.15 -6.42 -4.38
C GLU A 195 7.67 -5.61 -5.58
N TYR A 196 8.62 -5.04 -6.31
CA TYR A 196 8.37 -4.20 -7.49
C TYR A 196 9.31 -4.58 -8.63
N THR A 197 8.81 -4.49 -9.85
CA THR A 197 9.60 -4.64 -11.07
C THR A 197 8.94 -3.87 -12.21
N ILE A 198 9.63 -3.74 -13.33
CA ILE A 198 9.03 -3.23 -14.57
C ILE A 198 8.59 -4.41 -15.43
N LYS A 199 7.37 -4.33 -15.94
CA LYS A 199 6.81 -5.24 -16.94
C LYS A 199 6.26 -4.47 -18.13
N ILE A 200 6.03 -5.17 -19.24
CA ILE A 200 5.40 -4.63 -20.45
C ILE A 200 3.98 -5.18 -20.52
N ASP A 201 3.03 -4.29 -20.75
CA ASP A 201 1.67 -4.65 -21.14
C ASP A 201 1.56 -4.64 -22.66
N SER A 202 1.44 -5.82 -23.26
CA SER A 202 1.32 -5.99 -24.71
C SER A 202 -0.07 -6.48 -25.11
N VAL A 203 -0.97 -6.68 -24.16
CA VAL A 203 -2.32 -7.19 -24.41
C VAL A 203 -3.27 -6.00 -24.51
N ALA A 204 -3.98 -5.90 -25.64
CA ALA A 204 -4.98 -4.84 -25.81
C ALA A 204 -6.23 -5.12 -24.98
N PRO A 205 -6.93 -4.09 -24.49
CA PRO A 205 -8.21 -4.27 -23.82
C PRO A 205 -9.24 -4.94 -24.74
N THR A 206 -10.16 -5.66 -24.16
CA THR A 206 -11.24 -6.34 -24.88
C THR A 206 -12.55 -5.58 -24.75
N VAL A 207 -13.29 -5.48 -25.86
CA VAL A 207 -14.63 -4.88 -25.92
C VAL A 207 -15.61 -5.93 -26.41
N LYS A 208 -16.72 -6.14 -25.68
CA LYS A 208 -17.71 -7.16 -26.03
C LYS A 208 -19.12 -6.62 -25.84
N ALA A 209 -19.95 -6.65 -26.92
CA ALA A 209 -21.37 -6.33 -26.82
C ALA A 209 -22.08 -7.30 -25.87
N THR A 210 -22.98 -6.78 -25.02
CA THR A 210 -23.67 -7.58 -24.00
C THR A 210 -25.18 -7.72 -24.24
N ASN A 211 -25.82 -6.79 -24.95
CA ASN A 211 -27.25 -6.79 -25.16
C ASN A 211 -27.69 -6.81 -26.65
N PHE A 212 -26.75 -6.97 -27.56
CA PHE A 212 -26.99 -7.14 -28.97
C PHE A 212 -25.90 -7.98 -29.64
N LYS A 213 -26.13 -8.40 -30.89
CA LYS A 213 -25.16 -9.14 -31.71
C LYS A 213 -24.91 -8.40 -33.01
N ASP A 214 -23.80 -8.71 -33.67
CA ASP A 214 -23.49 -8.19 -34.97
C ASP A 214 -24.61 -8.52 -35.99
N GLY A 215 -24.99 -7.55 -36.85
CA GLY A 215 -26.08 -7.68 -37.81
C GLY A 215 -27.50 -7.65 -37.21
N GLN A 216 -27.66 -7.52 -35.91
CA GLN A 216 -28.98 -7.47 -35.27
C GLN A 216 -29.62 -6.08 -35.38
N SER A 217 -30.93 -6.02 -35.66
CA SER A 217 -31.70 -4.78 -35.54
C SER A 217 -31.76 -4.35 -34.05
N VAL A 218 -31.35 -3.12 -33.77
CA VAL A 218 -31.31 -2.54 -32.43
C VAL A 218 -32.40 -1.48 -32.21
N SER A 219 -33.36 -1.34 -33.13
CA SER A 219 -34.40 -0.32 -33.08
C SER A 219 -35.27 -0.34 -31.82
N ALA A 220 -35.40 -1.49 -31.16
CA ALA A 220 -36.15 -1.64 -29.92
C ALA A 220 -35.26 -1.41 -28.65
N LEU A 221 -33.95 -1.25 -28.79
CA LEU A 221 -33.04 -1.07 -27.65
C LEU A 221 -32.95 0.41 -27.28
N LYS A 222 -33.07 0.69 -25.99
CA LYS A 222 -32.87 2.06 -25.43
C LYS A 222 -31.42 2.45 -25.33
N SER A 223 -30.51 1.47 -25.24
CA SER A 223 -29.06 1.67 -25.13
C SER A 223 -28.33 0.45 -25.69
N LEU A 224 -27.17 0.67 -26.26
CA LEU A 224 -26.20 -0.37 -26.58
C LEU A 224 -25.24 -0.50 -25.37
N ARG A 225 -24.90 -1.73 -25.02
CA ARG A 225 -24.06 -2.00 -23.85
C ARG A 225 -22.87 -2.87 -24.23
N PHE A 226 -21.69 -2.45 -23.77
CA PHE A 226 -20.44 -3.17 -23.99
C PHE A 226 -19.79 -3.49 -22.65
N LYS A 227 -19.24 -4.68 -22.52
CA LYS A 227 -18.32 -5.00 -21.46
C LYS A 227 -16.90 -4.73 -21.95
N ILE A 228 -16.17 -3.90 -21.20
CA ILE A 228 -14.79 -3.57 -21.47
C ILE A 228 -13.95 -4.19 -20.36
N SER A 229 -12.86 -4.86 -20.71
CA SER A 229 -11.92 -5.41 -19.71
C SER A 229 -10.51 -5.38 -20.24
N ASP A 230 -9.62 -5.10 -19.34
CA ASP A 230 -8.18 -5.17 -19.51
C ASP A 230 -7.59 -6.09 -18.45
N ASP A 231 -6.52 -6.77 -18.75
CA ASP A 231 -5.94 -7.75 -17.84
C ASP A 231 -4.89 -7.15 -16.88
N MET A 232 -4.33 -5.96 -17.20
CA MET A 232 -3.22 -5.44 -16.40
C MET A 232 -3.26 -3.92 -16.15
N THR A 233 -3.16 -3.08 -17.18
CA THR A 233 -3.00 -1.62 -16.99
C THR A 233 -4.31 -0.86 -16.93
N GLY A 234 -5.41 -1.49 -17.31
CA GLY A 234 -6.75 -0.90 -17.32
C GLY A 234 -7.06 -0.14 -18.60
N VAL A 235 -8.23 0.46 -18.66
CA VAL A 235 -8.73 1.25 -19.80
C VAL A 235 -8.52 2.73 -19.50
N GLU A 236 -7.81 3.43 -20.37
CA GLU A 236 -7.53 4.87 -20.23
C GLU A 236 -8.59 5.73 -20.90
N THR A 237 -9.00 5.36 -22.14
CA THR A 237 -9.96 6.14 -22.92
C THR A 237 -11.02 5.22 -23.53
N ASP A 238 -12.22 5.77 -23.73
CA ASP A 238 -13.35 5.14 -24.39
C ASP A 238 -13.93 6.11 -25.43
N ASP A 239 -13.55 5.92 -26.70
CA ASP A 239 -14.09 6.69 -27.81
C ASP A 239 -15.07 5.84 -28.61
N ILE A 240 -16.30 6.33 -28.81
CA ILE A 240 -17.36 5.66 -29.56
C ILE A 240 -17.68 6.48 -30.80
N TYR A 241 -17.75 5.81 -31.93
CA TYR A 241 -18.10 6.42 -33.20
C TYR A 241 -19.31 5.70 -33.86
N LEU A 242 -20.27 6.47 -34.33
CA LEU A 242 -21.35 6.01 -35.22
C LEU A 242 -21.18 6.68 -36.56
N HIS A 243 -20.86 5.91 -37.63
CA HIS A 243 -20.58 6.46 -38.95
C HIS A 243 -19.58 7.64 -38.91
N ASP A 244 -18.46 7.41 -38.27
CA ASP A 244 -17.36 8.40 -38.06
C ASP A 244 -17.74 9.64 -37.25
N VAL A 245 -18.94 9.69 -36.67
CA VAL A 245 -19.36 10.74 -35.74
C VAL A 245 -19.14 10.27 -34.30
N TRP A 246 -18.35 11.01 -33.56
CA TRP A 246 -18.14 10.75 -32.15
C TRP A 246 -19.44 10.88 -31.35
N VAL A 247 -19.69 9.93 -30.45
CA VAL A 247 -20.85 9.93 -29.56
C VAL A 247 -20.40 9.72 -28.13
N LEU A 248 -21.10 10.37 -27.20
CA LEU A 248 -20.78 10.24 -25.78
C LEU A 248 -21.25 8.87 -25.28
N GLY A 249 -20.32 8.12 -24.67
CA GLY A 249 -20.57 6.93 -23.87
C GLY A 249 -20.66 7.24 -22.38
N GLN A 250 -21.27 6.36 -21.62
CA GLN A 250 -21.23 6.40 -20.16
C GLN A 250 -20.53 5.14 -19.65
N TYR A 251 -19.29 5.32 -19.18
CA TYR A 251 -18.50 4.22 -18.64
C TYR A 251 -18.71 4.05 -17.14
N ASP A 252 -19.21 2.87 -16.75
CA ASP A 252 -19.27 2.42 -15.35
C ASP A 252 -18.06 1.55 -15.02
N ALA A 253 -17.01 2.16 -14.51
CA ALA A 253 -15.76 1.48 -14.17
C ALA A 253 -15.92 0.37 -13.12
N LYS A 254 -16.94 0.46 -12.25
CA LYS A 254 -17.18 -0.55 -11.22
C LYS A 254 -17.66 -1.88 -11.81
N ASN A 255 -18.49 -1.79 -12.84
CA ASN A 255 -19.09 -2.95 -13.51
C ASN A 255 -18.38 -3.27 -14.84
N ALA A 256 -17.39 -2.48 -15.23
CA ALA A 256 -16.70 -2.58 -16.53
C ALA A 256 -17.68 -2.52 -17.72
N LEU A 257 -18.68 -1.65 -17.64
CA LEU A 257 -19.73 -1.46 -18.64
C LEU A 257 -19.65 -0.07 -19.26
N LEU A 258 -19.77 -0.03 -20.59
CA LEU A 258 -19.95 1.16 -21.41
C LEU A 258 -21.33 1.13 -22.07
#